data_be6aff72b5843a6d14fc80ea13f4da59
#
_entry.id   be6aff72b5843a6d14fc80ea13f4da59
#
_cell.length_a   1.000
_cell.length_b   1.000
_cell.length_c   1.000
_cell.angle_alpha   90.00
_cell.angle_beta   90.00
_cell.angle_gamma   90.00
#
_symmetry.space_group_name_H-M   'P 1'
#
loop_
_entity.id
_entity.type
_entity.pdbx_description
1 polymer ?
#
loop_
_entity_poly.entity_id
_entity_poly.type
_entity_poly.pdbx_seq_one_letter_code
_entity_poly.pdbx_strand_id
1 'polypeptide(L)'
;MRKTIQFLQLAFLLLLATACAETSPFKYESVPNDPLKARIYTLDNGLKVYMTVNKETPRIQTYIAVRVGGKNDPAETTGLAHYFEHLMFKGTQQFGTQNYEQEKPMLDQIEQLFEVYRKTTDEAERQAIYHQIDSVSYEASKLAIPNEYDKLMSAIGATGTNAYTGFDQTVYVEDIPSNQIDNWAKIQADRFENNVIRGFHTELETVYEEKNMSLTSDGRKVYEA
;
A
#
# COMPACT_ATOMS: atom_id res chain seq x y z
N MET A 1 -41.40 26.89 -45.90
CA MET A 1 -40.68 25.59 -45.97
C MET A 1 -39.21 25.70 -45.65
N ARG A 2 -38.37 26.57 -46.26
CA ARG A 2 -36.94 26.66 -45.94
C ARG A 2 -36.61 27.05 -44.48
N LYS A 3 -37.34 28.00 -43.89
CA LYS A 3 -37.15 28.42 -42.49
C LYS A 3 -37.55 27.36 -41.46
N THR A 4 -38.57 26.54 -41.74
CA THR A 4 -39.00 25.45 -40.88
C THR A 4 -37.99 24.28 -40.87
N ILE A 5 -37.34 24.02 -42.00
CA ILE A 5 -36.29 22.97 -42.08
C ILE A 5 -35.04 23.40 -41.33
N GLN A 6 -34.65 24.67 -41.38
CA GLN A 6 -33.51 25.21 -40.62
C GLN A 6 -33.75 25.18 -39.10
N PHE A 7 -34.99 25.45 -38.65
CA PHE A 7 -35.33 25.37 -37.23
C PHE A 7 -35.30 23.91 -36.72
N LEU A 8 -35.78 22.94 -37.53
CA LEU A 8 -35.70 21.53 -37.20
C LEU A 8 -34.25 20.98 -37.16
N GLN A 9 -33.41 21.46 -38.08
CA GLN A 9 -31.97 21.08 -38.07
C GLN A 9 -31.23 21.66 -36.87
N LEU A 10 -31.52 22.90 -36.45
CA LEU A 10 -30.93 23.53 -35.30
C LEU A 10 -31.41 22.87 -33.99
N ALA A 11 -32.68 22.47 -33.88
CA ALA A 11 -33.24 21.75 -32.75
C ALA A 11 -32.65 20.33 -32.63
N PHE A 12 -32.39 19.66 -33.77
CA PHE A 12 -31.78 18.34 -33.80
C PHE A 12 -30.28 18.38 -33.42
N LEU A 13 -29.56 19.44 -33.80
CA LEU A 13 -28.17 19.68 -33.38
C LEU A 13 -28.06 20.02 -31.88
N LEU A 14 -29.04 20.73 -31.33
CA LEU A 14 -29.10 21.02 -29.89
C LEU A 14 -29.42 19.75 -29.05
N LEU A 15 -30.23 18.85 -29.57
CA LEU A 15 -30.54 17.56 -28.92
C LEU A 15 -29.35 16.58 -28.94
N LEU A 16 -28.47 16.66 -29.96
CA LEU A 16 -27.27 15.85 -30.04
C LEU A 16 -26.13 16.35 -29.09
N ALA A 17 -26.17 17.64 -28.73
CA ALA A 17 -25.17 18.21 -27.81
C ALA A 17 -25.41 17.87 -26.33
N THR A 18 -26.59 17.37 -25.98
CA THR A 18 -26.91 16.97 -24.60
C THR A 18 -26.66 15.48 -24.29
N ALA A 19 -26.20 14.69 -25.27
CA ALA A 19 -26.16 13.24 -25.18
C ALA A 19 -24.77 12.66 -24.78
N CYS A 20 -23.80 13.48 -24.39
CA CYS A 20 -22.47 13.00 -23.98
C CYS A 20 -21.99 13.58 -22.63
N ALA A 21 -22.87 13.69 -21.65
CA ALA A 21 -22.43 13.69 -20.28
C ALA A 21 -22.51 12.23 -19.78
N GLU A 22 -21.43 11.48 -19.90
CA GLU A 22 -21.28 10.25 -19.14
C GLU A 22 -21.38 10.62 -17.66
N THR A 23 -22.58 10.50 -17.11
CA THR A 23 -22.80 10.63 -15.68
C THR A 23 -22.16 9.40 -15.04
N SER A 24 -20.99 9.58 -14.44
CA SER A 24 -20.41 8.55 -13.58
C SER A 24 -21.51 8.02 -12.65
N PRO A 25 -21.70 6.70 -12.54
CA PRO A 25 -22.66 6.12 -11.61
C PRO A 25 -22.33 6.45 -10.14
N PHE A 26 -21.11 6.90 -9.88
CA PHE A 26 -20.65 7.30 -8.56
C PHE A 26 -20.81 8.80 -8.34
N LYS A 27 -21.46 9.16 -7.22
CA LYS A 27 -21.54 10.55 -6.76
C LYS A 27 -20.19 10.97 -6.19
N TYR A 28 -19.80 12.22 -6.46
CA TYR A 28 -18.57 12.79 -5.89
C TYR A 28 -18.85 14.20 -5.34
N GLU A 29 -18.02 14.59 -4.38
CA GLU A 29 -17.94 15.95 -3.88
C GLU A 29 -16.83 16.71 -4.63
N SER A 30 -16.97 18.03 -4.73
CA SER A 30 -15.93 18.91 -5.27
C SER A 30 -15.79 20.15 -4.41
N VAL A 31 -14.61 20.71 -4.35
CA VAL A 31 -14.35 21.96 -3.62
C VAL A 31 -14.46 23.14 -4.58
N PRO A 32 -15.30 24.14 -4.29
CA PRO A 32 -15.40 25.35 -5.13
C PRO A 32 -14.03 26.04 -5.28
N ASN A 33 -13.69 26.43 -6.50
CA ASN A 33 -12.43 27.09 -6.86
C ASN A 33 -11.14 26.26 -6.61
N ASP A 34 -11.25 24.94 -6.44
CA ASP A 34 -10.10 24.07 -6.38
C ASP A 34 -9.34 24.09 -7.74
N PRO A 35 -8.05 24.53 -7.77
CA PRO A 35 -7.27 24.57 -9.01
C PRO A 35 -7.02 23.18 -9.60
N LEU A 36 -7.02 22.15 -8.78
CA LEU A 36 -6.83 20.75 -9.20
C LEU A 36 -8.14 20.11 -9.70
N LYS A 37 -9.30 20.77 -9.46
CA LYS A 37 -10.63 20.24 -9.80
C LYS A 37 -10.83 18.80 -9.29
N ALA A 38 -10.39 18.54 -8.07
CA ALA A 38 -10.45 17.23 -7.46
C ALA A 38 -11.89 16.73 -7.33
N ARG A 39 -12.10 15.48 -7.66
CA ARG A 39 -13.34 14.74 -7.40
C ARG A 39 -13.09 13.84 -6.20
N ILE A 40 -13.94 13.95 -5.19
CA ILE A 40 -13.81 13.21 -3.94
C ILE A 40 -14.95 12.21 -3.86
N TYR A 41 -14.61 10.93 -3.92
CA TYR A 41 -15.56 9.84 -3.77
C TYR A 41 -15.45 9.25 -2.37
N THR A 42 -16.56 8.86 -1.79
CA THR A 42 -16.59 8.08 -0.54
C THR A 42 -17.25 6.75 -0.86
N LEU A 43 -16.51 5.66 -0.64
CA LEU A 43 -16.99 4.31 -0.84
C LEU A 43 -17.77 3.83 0.39
N ASP A 44 -18.56 2.77 0.24
CA ASP A 44 -19.43 2.26 1.31
C ASP A 44 -18.67 1.81 2.57
N ASN A 45 -17.42 1.38 2.41
CA ASN A 45 -16.51 1.04 3.50
C ASN A 45 -15.82 2.25 4.17
N GLY A 46 -16.15 3.48 3.74
CA GLY A 46 -15.56 4.72 4.25
C GLY A 46 -14.26 5.15 3.58
N LEU A 47 -13.72 4.38 2.62
CA LEU A 47 -12.54 4.78 1.86
C LEU A 47 -12.84 6.04 1.04
N LYS A 48 -12.00 7.06 1.16
CA LYS A 48 -12.05 8.26 0.33
C LYS A 48 -11.07 8.16 -0.84
N VAL A 49 -11.58 8.40 -2.05
CA VAL A 49 -10.78 8.41 -3.28
C VAL A 49 -10.77 9.83 -3.84
N TYR A 50 -9.59 10.41 -3.93
CA TYR A 50 -9.36 11.74 -4.50
C TYR A 50 -8.81 11.57 -5.91
N MET A 51 -9.47 12.15 -6.90
CA MET A 51 -9.08 12.04 -8.31
C MET A 51 -8.94 13.41 -8.94
N THR A 52 -7.79 13.65 -9.55
CA THR A 52 -7.55 14.81 -10.41
C THR A 52 -7.16 14.34 -11.80
N VAL A 53 -7.35 15.19 -12.82
CA VAL A 53 -7.01 14.85 -14.20
C VAL A 53 -5.93 15.78 -14.70
N ASN A 54 -4.75 15.22 -14.98
CA ASN A 54 -3.70 15.86 -15.76
C ASN A 54 -3.58 15.15 -17.12
N LYS A 55 -3.68 15.89 -18.21
CA LYS A 55 -3.63 15.34 -19.58
C LYS A 55 -2.26 15.49 -20.25
N GLU A 56 -1.26 16.00 -19.54
CA GLU A 56 0.07 16.27 -20.09
C GLU A 56 0.89 14.97 -20.26
N THR A 57 0.61 13.96 -19.44
CA THR A 57 1.31 12.68 -19.47
C THR A 57 0.32 11.50 -19.46
N PRO A 58 0.61 10.37 -20.13
CA PRO A 58 -0.21 9.16 -20.09
C PRO A 58 0.08 8.31 -18.84
N ARG A 59 0.35 8.94 -17.71
CA ARG A 59 0.68 8.29 -16.45
C ARG A 59 -0.20 8.79 -15.31
N ILE A 60 -0.31 7.99 -14.26
CA ILE A 60 -1.06 8.31 -13.04
C ILE A 60 -0.10 8.21 -11.87
N GLN A 61 0.07 9.32 -11.15
CA GLN A 61 0.71 9.30 -9.84
C GLN A 61 -0.32 8.85 -8.80
N THR A 62 -0.02 7.79 -8.08
CA THR A 62 -0.91 7.21 -7.07
C THR A 62 -0.36 7.41 -5.67
N TYR A 63 -1.25 7.60 -4.70
CA TYR A 63 -0.94 7.68 -3.28
C TYR A 63 -2.00 6.90 -2.51
N ILE A 64 -1.60 5.93 -1.70
CA ILE A 64 -2.47 5.29 -0.72
C ILE A 64 -2.02 5.74 0.66
N ALA A 65 -2.82 6.59 1.30
CA ALA A 65 -2.52 7.15 2.61
C ALA A 65 -3.32 6.43 3.70
N VAL A 66 -2.61 5.83 4.64
CA VAL A 66 -3.16 5.22 5.86
C VAL A 66 -3.00 6.21 7.01
N ARG A 67 -4.07 6.46 7.76
CA ARG A 67 -4.07 7.42 8.90
C ARG A 67 -3.46 6.81 10.15
N VAL A 68 -2.30 6.18 10.01
CA VAL A 68 -1.49 5.61 11.08
C VAL A 68 -0.04 6.02 10.83
N GLY A 69 0.63 6.52 11.84
CA GLY A 69 2.03 6.92 11.80
C GLY A 69 2.66 6.85 13.19
N GLY A 70 3.85 7.35 13.36
CA GLY A 70 4.63 7.21 14.59
C GLY A 70 3.92 7.68 15.86
N LYS A 71 2.98 8.62 15.78
CA LYS A 71 2.18 9.05 16.96
C LYS A 71 1.23 7.96 17.49
N ASN A 72 0.93 6.97 16.68
CA ASN A 72 0.04 5.86 17.02
C ASN A 72 0.78 4.66 17.61
N ASP A 73 2.12 4.71 17.60
CA ASP A 73 2.94 3.65 18.17
C ASP A 73 2.69 3.53 19.68
N PRO A 74 2.61 2.31 20.22
CA PRO A 74 2.65 2.13 21.66
C PRO A 74 3.97 2.67 22.26
N ALA A 75 3.91 3.24 23.45
CA ALA A 75 5.08 3.85 24.09
C ALA A 75 6.25 2.87 24.27
N GLU A 76 5.94 1.60 24.48
CA GLU A 76 6.92 0.54 24.69
C GLU A 76 7.47 -0.06 23.37
N THR A 77 6.85 0.25 22.22
CA THR A 77 7.21 -0.32 20.91
C THR A 77 7.18 0.75 19.82
N THR A 78 7.92 1.83 20.03
CA THR A 78 8.06 2.93 19.06
C THR A 78 8.74 2.45 17.78
N GLY A 79 8.24 2.93 16.61
CA GLY A 79 8.69 2.50 15.29
C GLY A 79 7.81 1.42 14.66
N LEU A 80 6.72 0.99 15.33
CA LEU A 80 5.83 -0.06 14.86
C LEU A 80 5.16 0.31 13.52
N ALA A 81 4.73 1.56 13.34
CA ALA A 81 4.12 2.02 12.10
C ALA A 81 5.10 1.92 10.91
N HIS A 82 6.36 2.30 11.10
CA HIS A 82 7.41 2.18 10.08
C HIS A 82 7.75 0.71 9.80
N TYR A 83 7.85 -0.10 10.84
CA TYR A 83 8.06 -1.52 10.68
C TYR A 83 6.92 -2.19 9.89
N PHE A 84 5.67 -1.82 10.17
CA PHE A 84 4.52 -2.35 9.45
C PHE A 84 4.50 -1.89 7.98
N GLU A 85 5.01 -0.70 7.68
CA GLU A 85 5.21 -0.22 6.30
C GLU A 85 6.07 -1.22 5.51
N HIS A 86 7.21 -1.66 6.05
CA HIS A 86 8.08 -2.66 5.43
C HIS A 86 7.39 -4.01 5.23
N LEU A 87 6.62 -4.46 6.21
CA LEU A 87 5.89 -5.73 6.14
C LEU A 87 4.83 -5.76 5.04
N MET A 88 4.29 -4.60 4.66
CA MET A 88 3.34 -4.48 3.56
C MET A 88 3.93 -4.80 2.18
N PHE A 89 5.25 -4.91 2.04
CA PHE A 89 5.94 -5.31 0.81
C PHE A 89 6.26 -6.81 0.74
N LYS A 90 5.96 -7.57 1.80
CA LYS A 90 6.30 -9.01 1.89
C LYS A 90 5.35 -9.92 1.12
N GLY A 91 4.23 -9.38 0.61
CA GLY A 91 3.28 -10.09 -0.22
C GLY A 91 1.98 -10.45 0.48
N THR A 92 1.19 -11.27 -0.19
CA THR A 92 -0.17 -11.67 0.20
C THR A 92 -0.29 -13.18 0.22
N GLN A 93 -1.52 -13.67 0.26
CA GLN A 93 -1.80 -15.09 0.03
C GLN A 93 -1.60 -15.50 -1.44
N GLN A 94 -1.60 -14.53 -2.38
CA GLN A 94 -1.54 -14.77 -3.82
C GLN A 94 -0.16 -14.52 -4.44
N PHE A 95 0.64 -13.63 -3.84
CA PHE A 95 2.01 -13.34 -4.27
C PHE A 95 2.96 -13.21 -3.07
N GLY A 96 4.26 -13.29 -3.31
CA GLY A 96 5.29 -13.36 -2.26
C GLY A 96 5.55 -14.77 -1.77
N THR A 97 4.86 -15.76 -2.31
CA THR A 97 5.02 -17.18 -1.97
C THR A 97 4.79 -18.09 -3.18
N GLN A 98 5.48 -19.22 -3.21
CA GLN A 98 5.25 -20.28 -4.19
C GLN A 98 3.98 -21.10 -3.89
N ASN A 99 3.62 -21.23 -2.60
CA ASN A 99 2.47 -21.99 -2.15
C ASN A 99 2.07 -21.56 -0.73
N TYR A 100 1.04 -20.72 -0.62
CA TYR A 100 0.58 -20.22 0.66
C TYR A 100 0.00 -21.31 1.58
N GLU A 101 -0.67 -22.31 1.02
CA GLU A 101 -1.26 -23.39 1.84
C GLU A 101 -0.17 -24.22 2.53
N GLN A 102 0.99 -24.38 1.90
CA GLN A 102 2.15 -25.03 2.52
C GLN A 102 2.90 -24.10 3.47
N GLU A 103 2.95 -22.81 3.16
CA GLU A 103 3.63 -21.81 3.97
C GLU A 103 2.88 -21.50 5.27
N LYS A 104 1.56 -21.35 5.20
CA LYS A 104 0.72 -20.90 6.31
C LYS A 104 0.94 -21.66 7.62
N PRO A 105 0.95 -23.01 7.66
CA PRO A 105 1.20 -23.74 8.90
C PRO A 105 2.54 -23.41 9.56
N MET A 106 3.57 -23.10 8.77
CA MET A 106 4.89 -22.69 9.28
C MET A 106 4.84 -21.26 9.85
N LEU A 107 4.13 -20.35 9.19
CA LEU A 107 3.93 -19.00 9.72
C LEU A 107 3.14 -19.03 11.04
N ASP A 108 2.08 -19.81 11.11
CA ASP A 108 1.30 -19.99 12.33
C ASP A 108 2.17 -20.60 13.47
N GLN A 109 3.06 -21.54 13.15
CA GLN A 109 3.99 -22.13 14.10
C GLN A 109 5.04 -21.11 14.61
N ILE A 110 5.57 -20.27 13.72
CA ILE A 110 6.50 -19.20 14.10
C ILE A 110 5.81 -18.24 15.07
N GLU A 111 4.58 -17.83 14.80
CA GLU A 111 3.81 -16.95 15.69
C GLU A 111 3.62 -17.60 17.07
N GLN A 112 3.22 -18.86 17.12
CA GLN A 112 3.05 -19.61 18.38
C GLN A 112 4.36 -19.71 19.17
N LEU A 113 5.48 -19.99 18.50
CA LEU A 113 6.79 -20.07 19.13
C LEU A 113 7.22 -18.70 19.71
N PHE A 114 6.95 -17.59 19.01
CA PHE A 114 7.19 -16.26 19.56
C PHE A 114 6.32 -15.95 20.78
N GLU A 115 5.07 -16.42 20.82
CA GLU A 115 4.22 -16.28 22.00
C GLU A 115 4.72 -17.08 23.21
N VAL A 116 5.34 -18.25 22.99
CA VAL A 116 6.02 -19.00 24.05
C VAL A 116 7.32 -18.29 24.46
N TYR A 117 8.12 -17.87 23.49
CA TYR A 117 9.36 -17.12 23.71
C TYR A 117 9.15 -15.88 24.58
N ARG A 118 8.09 -15.11 24.30
CA ARG A 118 7.73 -13.90 25.04
C ARG A 118 7.41 -14.18 26.52
N LYS A 119 6.87 -15.34 26.84
CA LYS A 119 6.47 -15.74 28.21
C LYS A 119 7.56 -16.44 28.97
N THR A 120 8.59 -16.96 28.29
CA THR A 120 9.70 -17.69 28.88
C THR A 120 10.74 -16.72 29.42
N THR A 121 11.20 -16.94 30.66
CA THR A 121 12.19 -16.10 31.33
C THR A 121 13.55 -16.80 31.49
N ASP A 122 13.59 -18.13 31.44
CA ASP A 122 14.84 -18.89 31.48
C ASP A 122 15.61 -18.72 30.18
N GLU A 123 16.89 -18.32 30.28
CA GLU A 123 17.71 -17.97 29.13
C GLU A 123 18.03 -19.18 28.24
N ALA A 124 18.30 -20.35 28.84
CA ALA A 124 18.61 -21.54 28.06
C ALA A 124 17.38 -22.04 27.30
N GLU A 125 16.20 -21.99 27.93
CA GLU A 125 14.94 -22.31 27.30
C GLU A 125 14.60 -21.30 26.17
N ARG A 126 14.81 -20.01 26.38
CA ARG A 126 14.62 -18.98 25.35
C ARG A 126 15.49 -19.24 24.13
N GLN A 127 16.78 -19.57 24.33
CA GLN A 127 17.68 -19.92 23.24
C GLN A 127 17.19 -21.15 22.47
N ALA A 128 16.72 -22.17 23.15
CA ALA A 128 16.18 -23.36 22.51
C ALA A 128 14.91 -23.06 21.67
N ILE A 129 14.02 -22.21 22.18
CA ILE A 129 12.82 -21.78 21.43
C ILE A 129 13.25 -20.94 20.21
N TYR A 130 14.22 -20.02 20.36
CA TYR A 130 14.69 -19.21 19.25
C TYR A 130 15.31 -20.06 18.13
N HIS A 131 16.07 -21.10 18.46
CA HIS A 131 16.56 -22.06 17.47
C HIS A 131 15.43 -22.80 16.72
N GLN A 132 14.29 -23.07 17.38
CA GLN A 132 13.12 -23.64 16.71
C GLN A 132 12.50 -22.62 15.76
N ILE A 133 12.37 -21.35 16.18
CA ILE A 133 11.90 -20.26 15.34
C ILE A 133 12.75 -20.12 14.08
N ASP A 134 14.07 -20.08 14.22
CA ASP A 134 15.01 -20.01 13.10
C ASP A 134 14.84 -21.19 12.13
N SER A 135 14.72 -22.40 12.68
CA SER A 135 14.56 -23.61 11.87
C SER A 135 13.27 -23.58 11.05
N VAL A 136 12.14 -23.23 11.66
CA VAL A 136 10.84 -23.16 10.95
C VAL A 136 10.84 -21.99 9.96
N SER A 137 11.43 -20.85 10.34
CA SER A 137 11.56 -19.68 9.46
C SER A 137 12.39 -19.98 8.22
N TYR A 138 13.47 -20.74 8.38
CA TYR A 138 14.28 -21.20 7.26
C TYR A 138 13.48 -22.10 6.29
N GLU A 139 12.67 -23.03 6.80
CA GLU A 139 11.80 -23.85 5.95
C GLU A 139 10.74 -23.01 5.24
N ALA A 140 10.10 -22.08 5.93
CA ALA A 140 9.13 -21.16 5.35
C ALA A 140 9.76 -20.27 4.26
N SER A 141 10.99 -19.81 4.46
CA SER A 141 11.71 -18.96 3.51
C SER A 141 11.96 -19.62 2.15
N LYS A 142 12.00 -20.97 2.09
CA LYS A 142 12.14 -21.70 0.83
C LYS A 142 10.91 -21.56 -0.09
N LEU A 143 9.75 -21.25 0.48
CA LEU A 143 8.53 -20.97 -0.27
C LEU A 143 8.38 -19.48 -0.62
N ALA A 144 9.08 -18.60 0.07
CA ALA A 144 8.99 -17.16 -0.19
C ALA A 144 9.57 -16.79 -1.57
N ILE A 145 8.92 -15.83 -2.23
CA ILE A 145 9.41 -15.20 -3.46
C ILE A 145 9.81 -13.76 -3.12
N PRO A 146 11.10 -13.50 -2.90
CA PRO A 146 11.55 -12.18 -2.51
C PRO A 146 11.25 -11.12 -3.58
N ASN A 147 10.83 -9.94 -3.13
CA ASN A 147 10.59 -8.76 -3.97
C ASN A 147 9.58 -9.02 -5.11
N GLU A 148 8.62 -9.93 -4.91
CA GLU A 148 7.62 -10.22 -5.93
C GLU A 148 6.69 -9.05 -6.18
N TYR A 149 6.35 -8.27 -5.13
CA TYR A 149 5.60 -7.04 -5.28
C TYR A 149 6.27 -6.07 -6.26
N ASP A 150 7.57 -5.82 -6.11
CA ASP A 150 8.32 -4.93 -7.01
C ASP A 150 8.37 -5.46 -8.44
N LYS A 151 8.45 -6.79 -8.59
CA LYS A 151 8.38 -7.44 -9.91
C LYS A 151 7.01 -7.27 -10.56
N LEU A 152 5.92 -7.40 -9.79
CA LEU A 152 4.55 -7.18 -10.27
C LEU A 152 4.34 -5.71 -10.67
N MET A 153 4.81 -4.77 -9.84
CA MET A 153 4.73 -3.34 -10.15
C MET A 153 5.56 -3.00 -11.39
N SER A 154 6.76 -3.52 -11.50
CA SER A 154 7.61 -3.34 -12.69
C SER A 154 6.97 -3.94 -13.95
N ALA A 155 6.32 -5.10 -13.84
CA ALA A 155 5.66 -5.76 -14.97
C ALA A 155 4.50 -4.94 -15.55
N ILE A 156 3.79 -4.16 -14.73
CA ILE A 156 2.77 -3.21 -15.20
C ILE A 156 3.36 -1.85 -15.61
N GLY A 157 4.69 -1.69 -15.57
CA GLY A 157 5.39 -0.46 -15.96
C GLY A 157 5.33 0.64 -14.90
N ALA A 158 5.15 0.30 -13.64
CA ALA A 158 5.26 1.23 -12.52
C ALA A 158 6.71 1.71 -12.36
N THR A 159 6.85 2.94 -11.91
CA THR A 159 8.11 3.57 -11.53
C THR A 159 7.95 4.32 -10.23
N GLY A 160 9.04 4.56 -9.50
CA GLY A 160 8.99 5.30 -8.25
C GLY A 160 8.19 4.60 -7.15
N THR A 161 8.06 3.27 -7.23
CA THR A 161 7.46 2.46 -6.14
C THR A 161 8.23 2.72 -4.85
N ASN A 162 7.54 3.26 -3.85
CA ASN A 162 8.12 3.62 -2.58
C ASN A 162 7.03 3.73 -1.50
N ALA A 163 7.45 3.90 -0.25
CA ALA A 163 6.59 4.27 0.85
C ALA A 163 7.33 5.16 1.84
N TYR A 164 6.61 5.78 2.72
CA TYR A 164 7.17 6.53 3.85
C TYR A 164 6.19 6.59 5.01
N THR A 165 6.72 6.54 6.21
CA THR A 165 5.97 6.72 7.45
C THR A 165 6.32 8.06 8.08
N GLY A 166 5.30 8.90 8.26
CA GLY A 166 5.40 10.16 8.99
C GLY A 166 4.82 10.04 10.41
N PHE A 167 4.64 11.19 11.04
CA PHE A 167 4.05 11.24 12.38
C PHE A 167 2.58 10.81 12.40
N ASP A 168 1.80 11.23 11.37
CA ASP A 168 0.34 11.06 11.29
C ASP A 168 -0.11 9.99 10.31
N GLN A 169 0.76 9.56 9.40
CA GLN A 169 0.35 8.75 8.26
C GLN A 169 1.49 7.87 7.72
N THR A 170 1.10 6.76 7.11
CA THR A 170 1.95 5.94 6.24
C THR A 170 1.41 6.04 4.82
N VAL A 171 2.29 6.32 3.85
CA VAL A 171 1.89 6.56 2.45
C VAL A 171 2.67 5.66 1.52
N TYR A 172 1.96 4.98 0.63
CA TYR A 172 2.51 4.16 -0.46
C TYR A 172 2.33 4.90 -1.77
N VAL A 173 3.39 4.95 -2.59
CA VAL A 173 3.47 5.83 -3.77
C VAL A 173 3.92 5.02 -4.98
N GLU A 174 3.22 5.17 -6.10
CA GLU A 174 3.63 4.63 -7.40
C GLU A 174 3.25 5.61 -8.52
N ASP A 175 4.04 5.59 -9.58
CA ASP A 175 3.71 6.23 -10.86
C ASP A 175 3.50 5.13 -11.90
N ILE A 176 2.27 4.99 -12.42
CA ILE A 176 1.87 3.91 -13.31
C ILE A 176 1.42 4.42 -14.68
N PRO A 177 1.54 3.64 -15.76
CA PRO A 177 0.88 3.94 -17.02
C PRO A 177 -0.64 4.00 -16.84
N SER A 178 -1.31 4.98 -17.44
CA SER A 178 -2.76 5.20 -17.24
C SER A 178 -3.64 4.02 -17.66
N ASN A 179 -3.18 3.19 -18.59
CA ASN A 179 -3.88 1.97 -19.03
C ASN A 179 -3.68 0.77 -18.08
N GLN A 180 -2.93 0.95 -16.99
CA GLN A 180 -2.66 -0.11 -16.00
C GLN A 180 -3.40 0.10 -14.67
N ILE A 181 -4.30 1.07 -14.60
CA ILE A 181 -5.01 1.40 -13.35
C ILE A 181 -5.78 0.19 -12.79
N ASP A 182 -6.38 -0.63 -13.65
CA ASP A 182 -7.13 -1.82 -13.22
C ASP A 182 -6.22 -2.90 -12.62
N ASN A 183 -5.04 -3.12 -13.22
CA ASN A 183 -4.06 -4.07 -12.71
C ASN A 183 -3.46 -3.57 -11.40
N TRP A 184 -3.10 -2.28 -11.34
CA TRP A 184 -2.65 -1.64 -10.12
C TRP A 184 -3.69 -1.78 -9.00
N ALA A 185 -4.95 -1.45 -9.27
CA ALA A 185 -6.02 -1.53 -8.27
C ALA A 185 -6.21 -2.96 -7.72
N LYS A 186 -6.10 -3.98 -8.58
CA LYS A 186 -6.18 -5.39 -8.14
C LYS A 186 -5.02 -5.77 -7.22
N ILE A 187 -3.78 -5.39 -7.58
CA ILE A 187 -2.60 -5.67 -6.76
C ILE A 187 -2.72 -4.96 -5.41
N GLN A 188 -3.14 -3.69 -5.41
CA GLN A 188 -3.30 -2.93 -4.17
C GLN A 188 -4.44 -3.48 -3.30
N ALA A 189 -5.58 -3.82 -3.90
CA ALA A 189 -6.69 -4.41 -3.16
C ALA A 189 -6.26 -5.69 -2.45
N ASP A 190 -5.61 -6.61 -3.16
CA ASP A 190 -5.11 -7.84 -2.56
C ASP A 190 -4.07 -7.56 -1.46
N ARG A 191 -3.15 -6.60 -1.67
CA ARG A 191 -2.14 -6.20 -0.69
C ARG A 191 -2.75 -5.68 0.61
N PHE A 192 -3.82 -4.90 0.55
CA PHE A 192 -4.46 -4.33 1.74
C PHE A 192 -5.51 -5.27 2.37
N GLU A 193 -6.08 -6.20 1.62
CA GLU A 193 -7.08 -7.16 2.11
C GLU A 193 -6.43 -8.45 2.64
N ASN A 194 -5.42 -8.97 1.93
CA ASN A 194 -4.87 -10.31 2.15
C ASN A 194 -3.37 -10.30 2.48
N ASN A 195 -2.88 -9.22 3.08
CA ASN A 195 -1.48 -9.12 3.49
C ASN A 195 -1.07 -10.30 4.38
N VAL A 196 0.12 -10.82 4.14
CA VAL A 196 0.72 -11.90 4.95
C VAL A 196 2.05 -11.43 5.51
N ILE A 197 2.17 -11.45 6.83
CA ILE A 197 3.40 -11.08 7.53
C ILE A 197 4.41 -12.23 7.39
N ARG A 198 5.43 -12.01 6.55
CA ARG A 198 6.53 -12.95 6.30
C ARG A 198 7.85 -12.39 6.79
N GLY A 199 8.69 -13.24 7.35
CA GLY A 199 10.06 -12.87 7.75
C GLY A 199 10.11 -11.65 8.67
N PHE A 200 9.10 -11.48 9.52
CA PHE A 200 8.96 -10.28 10.33
C PHE A 200 10.17 -10.05 11.26
N HIS A 201 10.77 -11.10 11.81
CA HIS A 201 11.92 -10.98 12.69
C HIS A 201 13.19 -10.53 11.94
N THR A 202 13.42 -11.01 10.70
CA THR A 202 14.54 -10.54 9.87
C THR A 202 14.31 -9.12 9.36
N GLU A 203 13.05 -8.76 9.06
CA GLU A 203 12.70 -7.40 8.68
C GLU A 203 12.87 -6.41 9.82
N LEU A 204 12.61 -6.84 11.05
CA LEU A 204 12.86 -6.03 12.23
C LEU A 204 14.34 -5.64 12.35
N GLU A 205 15.25 -6.55 12.03
CA GLU A 205 16.70 -6.25 11.99
C GLU A 205 17.02 -5.18 10.95
N THR A 206 16.41 -5.26 9.76
CA THR A 206 16.58 -4.25 8.71
C THR A 206 16.13 -2.87 9.17
N VAL A 207 14.92 -2.76 9.72
CA VAL A 207 14.37 -1.49 10.23
C VAL A 207 15.19 -0.95 11.40
N TYR A 208 15.73 -1.84 12.25
CA TYR A 208 16.63 -1.45 13.35
C TYR A 208 17.95 -0.85 12.82
N GLU A 209 18.54 -1.45 11.79
CA GLU A 209 19.75 -0.90 11.16
C GLU A 209 19.49 0.43 10.46
N GLU A 210 18.35 0.61 9.80
CA GLU A 210 17.96 1.89 9.24
C GLU A 210 17.81 2.97 10.32
N LYS A 211 17.22 2.61 11.46
CA LYS A 211 17.15 3.50 12.62
C LYS A 211 18.57 3.89 13.10
N ASN A 212 19.46 2.93 13.24
CA ASN A 212 20.85 3.18 13.64
C ASN A 212 21.56 4.11 12.64
N MET A 213 21.45 3.84 11.35
CA MET A 213 21.99 4.72 10.30
C MET A 213 21.41 6.13 10.40
N SER A 214 20.10 6.27 10.64
CA SER A 214 19.47 7.58 10.79
C SER A 214 20.02 8.37 11.97
N LEU A 215 20.35 7.72 13.08
CA LEU A 215 20.93 8.35 14.28
C LEU A 215 22.35 8.86 14.05
N THR A 216 23.08 8.34 13.06
CA THR A 216 24.43 8.79 12.73
C THR A 216 24.42 10.04 11.83
N SER A 217 23.29 10.44 11.27
CA SER A 217 23.19 11.62 10.39
C SER A 217 23.34 12.92 11.21
N ASP A 218 24.17 13.86 10.73
CA ASP A 218 24.43 15.11 11.44
C ASP A 218 23.18 16.00 11.51
N GLY A 219 22.30 15.94 10.51
CA GLY A 219 21.03 16.66 10.51
C GLY A 219 20.11 16.23 11.66
N ARG A 220 20.07 14.93 11.97
CA ARG A 220 19.27 14.42 13.07
C ARG A 220 19.87 14.75 14.44
N LYS A 221 21.20 14.69 14.57
CA LYS A 221 21.88 15.10 15.81
C LYS A 221 21.60 16.55 16.17
N VAL A 222 21.53 17.44 15.16
CA VAL A 222 21.17 18.86 15.36
C VAL A 222 19.69 19.00 15.74
N TYR A 223 18.81 18.19 15.22
CA TYR A 223 17.38 18.25 15.52
C TYR A 223 17.05 17.74 16.93
N GLU A 224 17.81 16.76 17.44
CA GLU A 224 17.62 16.15 18.76
C GLU A 224 18.37 16.89 19.88
N ALA A 225 19.25 17.85 19.56
CA ALA A 225 20.00 18.68 20.50
C ALA A 225 19.26 19.95 20.90
#